data_dcaf8f9375b842659ffcab88a2148715
#
_entry.id   dcaf8f9375b842659ffcab88a2148715
#
_cell.length_a   1.000
_cell.length_b   1.000
_cell.length_c   1.000
_cell.angle_alpha   90.00
_cell.angle_beta   90.00
_cell.angle_gamma   90.00
#
_symmetry.space_group_name_H-M   'P 1'
#
loop_
_entity.id
_entity.type
_entity.pdbx_description
1 polymer ?
#
loop_
_entity_poly.entity_id
_entity_poly.type
_entity_poly.pdbx_seq_one_letter_code
_entity_poly.pdbx_strand_id
1 'polypeptide(L)'
;MSLAIHLHLYYEEQWDEIKNYLLNIKSSYDLYVSLPEDNFALIRKIKAFHKETKIFVVENRGYDVGAFVCFLHRINLSDYDLILKLHTKGKSGCDWRIGHYSVSRKYWSRLLFEGLLGSEELFAKNMQAFEKFPKLGMVGSRYLITSAFRNCKPVVRDVRKLMKKMINVYPARIKFVAGTMFMVRSCLLQKIKDNFSFEDFEQTDKNTKDGTLAHVLERAFGSLVVESGYEIRGFDTNVGFVLSSLVLPLRRFLFSKTLKRNLLKIKICKIPVYWRKMPQEK
;
A
#
# COMPACT_ATOMS: atom_id res chain seq x y z
N MET A 1 22.27 -0.95 8.58
CA MET A 1 21.04 -1.77 8.72
C MET A 1 20.85 -2.61 7.46
N SER A 2 20.63 -3.92 7.64
CA SER A 2 20.31 -4.87 6.56
C SER A 2 18.86 -4.67 6.09
N LEU A 3 18.64 -4.69 4.77
CA LEU A 3 17.34 -4.40 4.16
C LEU A 3 16.92 -5.50 3.19
N ALA A 4 15.73 -6.08 3.38
CA ALA A 4 15.05 -6.85 2.35
C ALA A 4 13.92 -6.03 1.73
N ILE A 5 13.80 -6.09 0.41
CA ILE A 5 12.71 -5.47 -0.34
C ILE A 5 11.85 -6.57 -0.93
N HIS A 6 10.56 -6.57 -0.60
CA HIS A 6 9.56 -7.36 -1.29
C HIS A 6 8.77 -6.49 -2.26
N LEU A 7 8.83 -6.81 -3.54
CA LEU A 7 8.04 -6.20 -4.60
C LEU A 7 7.05 -7.24 -5.17
N HIS A 8 5.75 -7.04 -4.95
CA HIS A 8 4.72 -7.80 -5.66
C HIS A 8 4.37 -7.11 -6.97
N LEU A 9 4.80 -7.69 -8.09
CA LEU A 9 4.67 -7.12 -9.43
C LEU A 9 3.50 -7.78 -10.18
N TYR A 10 2.26 -7.47 -9.77
CA TYR A 10 1.04 -7.98 -10.41
C TYR A 10 0.78 -7.33 -11.77
N TYR A 11 1.03 -6.02 -11.90
CA TYR A 11 0.93 -5.26 -13.15
C TYR A 11 2.34 -5.10 -13.73
N GLU A 12 2.74 -6.03 -14.56
CA GLU A 12 4.10 -6.18 -15.08
C GLU A 12 4.59 -4.97 -15.87
N GLU A 13 3.67 -4.28 -16.57
CA GLU A 13 3.94 -3.06 -17.32
C GLU A 13 4.43 -1.89 -16.46
N GLN A 14 4.31 -1.99 -15.14
CA GLN A 14 4.81 -0.97 -14.22
C GLN A 14 6.27 -1.16 -13.81
N TRP A 15 6.94 -2.21 -14.27
CA TRP A 15 8.32 -2.50 -13.91
C TRP A 15 9.27 -1.33 -14.17
N ASP A 16 9.21 -0.74 -15.37
CA ASP A 16 10.13 0.33 -15.74
C ASP A 16 9.92 1.61 -14.89
N GLU A 17 8.70 1.88 -14.47
CA GLU A 17 8.38 2.97 -13.53
C GLU A 17 8.96 2.66 -12.13
N ILE A 18 8.74 1.43 -11.64
CA ILE A 18 9.20 1.01 -10.31
C ILE A 18 10.72 0.94 -10.23
N LYS A 19 11.37 0.43 -11.28
CA LYS A 19 12.82 0.41 -11.41
C LYS A 19 13.43 1.79 -11.17
N ASN A 20 12.81 2.87 -11.70
CA ASN A 20 13.30 4.23 -11.49
C ASN A 20 13.24 4.66 -10.01
N TYR A 21 12.24 4.21 -9.26
CA TYR A 21 12.21 4.42 -7.81
C TYR A 21 13.28 3.62 -7.07
N LEU A 22 13.52 2.37 -7.46
CA LEU A 22 14.57 1.52 -6.86
C LEU A 22 15.98 2.07 -7.08
N LEU A 23 16.22 2.83 -8.17
CA LEU A 23 17.50 3.51 -8.41
C LEU A 23 17.86 4.56 -7.33
N ASN A 24 16.89 5.03 -6.55
CA ASN A 24 17.13 5.94 -5.43
C ASN A 24 17.72 5.23 -4.19
N ILE A 25 17.81 3.90 -4.21
CA ILE A 25 18.42 3.11 -3.13
C ILE A 25 19.90 2.91 -3.42
N LYS A 26 20.77 3.55 -2.66
CA LYS A 26 22.24 3.45 -2.84
C LYS A 26 22.91 2.47 -1.87
N SER A 27 22.22 2.07 -0.81
CA SER A 27 22.71 1.01 0.08
C SER A 27 22.47 -0.36 -0.51
N SER A 28 23.20 -1.37 -0.04
CA SER A 28 22.96 -2.77 -0.39
C SER A 28 21.60 -3.23 0.14
N TYR A 29 20.92 -4.07 -0.61
CA TYR A 29 19.65 -4.70 -0.23
C TYR A 29 19.46 -6.03 -0.94
N ASP A 30 18.67 -6.89 -0.35
CA ASP A 30 18.16 -8.09 -1.02
C ASP A 30 16.81 -7.79 -1.67
N LEU A 31 16.69 -8.11 -2.95
CA LEU A 31 15.44 -7.91 -3.71
C LEU A 31 14.71 -9.25 -3.89
N TYR A 32 13.47 -9.28 -3.45
CA TYR A 32 12.53 -10.38 -3.65
C TYR A 32 11.37 -9.88 -4.50
N VAL A 33 11.12 -10.53 -5.63
CA VAL A 33 10.02 -10.18 -6.52
C VAL A 33 9.05 -11.35 -6.63
N SER A 34 7.79 -11.10 -6.33
CA SER A 34 6.71 -12.06 -6.58
C SER A 34 5.92 -11.65 -7.82
N LEU A 35 5.68 -12.62 -8.70
CA LEU A 35 4.93 -12.49 -9.97
C LEU A 35 3.65 -13.33 -9.90
N PRO A 36 2.56 -12.95 -10.60
CA PRO A 36 1.36 -13.78 -10.68
C PRO A 36 1.56 -15.03 -11.55
N GLU A 37 2.48 -14.97 -12.50
CA GLU A 37 2.82 -16.05 -13.44
C GLU A 37 4.28 -15.92 -13.91
N ASP A 38 4.81 -16.95 -14.52
CA ASP A 38 6.15 -16.92 -15.08
C ASP A 38 6.21 -16.08 -16.36
N ASN A 39 7.04 -15.04 -16.33
CA ASN A 39 7.35 -14.21 -17.50
C ASN A 39 8.87 -14.10 -17.69
N PHE A 40 9.42 -14.95 -18.56
CA PHE A 40 10.87 -15.01 -18.80
C PHE A 40 11.48 -13.70 -19.30
N ALA A 41 10.74 -12.92 -20.09
CA ALA A 41 11.23 -11.63 -20.59
C ALA A 41 11.34 -10.61 -19.45
N LEU A 42 10.35 -10.55 -18.57
CA LEU A 42 10.36 -9.70 -17.39
C LEU A 42 11.42 -10.15 -16.38
N ILE A 43 11.52 -11.45 -16.12
CA ILE A 43 12.55 -12.03 -15.23
C ILE A 43 13.95 -11.61 -15.68
N ARG A 44 14.25 -11.68 -16.99
CA ARG A 44 15.53 -11.21 -17.53
C ARG A 44 15.76 -9.72 -17.28
N LYS A 45 14.75 -8.87 -17.48
CA LYS A 45 14.85 -7.44 -17.21
C LYS A 45 15.14 -7.15 -15.74
N ILE A 46 14.46 -7.86 -14.83
CA ILE A 46 14.65 -7.71 -13.38
C ILE A 46 16.07 -8.15 -12.99
N LYS A 47 16.52 -9.29 -13.47
CA LYS A 47 17.86 -9.80 -13.19
C LYS A 47 18.98 -8.95 -13.83
N ALA A 48 18.73 -8.32 -14.96
CA ALA A 48 19.66 -7.36 -15.56
C ALA A 48 19.81 -6.09 -14.71
N PHE A 49 18.75 -5.70 -13.99
CA PHE A 49 18.77 -4.58 -13.06
C PHE A 49 19.44 -4.95 -11.72
N HIS A 50 19.09 -6.09 -11.16
CA HIS A 50 19.61 -6.58 -9.87
C HIS A 50 19.83 -8.09 -9.97
N LYS A 51 21.08 -8.51 -10.19
CA LYS A 51 21.46 -9.88 -10.54
C LYS A 51 20.99 -10.91 -9.52
N GLU A 52 21.15 -10.60 -8.23
CA GLU A 52 20.87 -11.50 -7.11
C GLU A 52 19.37 -11.51 -6.69
N THR A 53 18.49 -10.90 -7.49
CA THR A 53 17.04 -10.89 -7.20
C THR A 53 16.49 -12.30 -7.08
N LYS A 54 15.80 -12.58 -5.98
CA LYS A 54 15.06 -13.81 -5.75
C LYS A 54 13.65 -13.65 -6.27
N ILE A 55 13.28 -14.39 -7.32
CA ILE A 55 11.98 -14.31 -7.99
C ILE A 55 11.18 -15.56 -7.70
N PHE A 56 9.88 -15.41 -7.43
CA PHE A 56 8.98 -16.53 -7.22
C PHE A 56 7.57 -16.21 -7.73
N VAL A 57 6.86 -17.24 -8.19
CA VAL A 57 5.47 -17.13 -8.62
C VAL A 57 4.56 -17.33 -7.41
N VAL A 58 3.48 -16.54 -7.36
CA VAL A 58 2.44 -16.63 -6.33
C VAL A 58 1.08 -16.33 -6.95
N GLU A 59 0.13 -17.23 -6.73
CA GLU A 59 -1.25 -17.04 -7.16
C GLU A 59 -1.85 -15.75 -6.59
N ASN A 60 -2.88 -15.22 -7.26
CA ASN A 60 -3.59 -14.05 -6.77
C ASN A 60 -4.57 -14.40 -5.64
N ARG A 61 -4.02 -14.64 -4.45
CA ARG A 61 -4.76 -14.81 -3.20
C ARG A 61 -4.42 -13.68 -2.24
N GLY A 62 -5.44 -13.00 -1.71
CA GLY A 62 -5.22 -11.93 -0.75
C GLY A 62 -4.47 -10.73 -1.31
N TYR A 63 -4.48 -10.50 -2.63
CA TYR A 63 -3.81 -9.39 -3.30
C TYR A 63 -2.31 -9.31 -2.94
N ASP A 64 -1.79 -8.10 -2.78
CA ASP A 64 -0.42 -7.83 -2.36
C ASP A 64 -0.11 -8.27 -0.92
N VAL A 65 -1.14 -8.45 -0.08
CA VAL A 65 -0.98 -8.88 1.31
C VAL A 65 -0.70 -10.38 1.38
N GLY A 66 -1.42 -11.20 0.62
CA GLY A 66 -1.15 -12.64 0.53
C GLY A 66 0.24 -12.92 -0.04
N ALA A 67 0.62 -12.24 -1.12
CA ALA A 67 1.97 -12.32 -1.68
C ALA A 67 3.05 -11.91 -0.67
N PHE A 68 2.78 -10.91 0.18
CA PHE A 68 3.69 -10.49 1.23
C PHE A 68 3.83 -11.55 2.34
N VAL A 69 2.75 -12.16 2.77
CA VAL A 69 2.81 -13.26 3.74
C VAL A 69 3.59 -14.44 3.17
N CYS A 70 3.36 -14.81 1.92
CA CYS A 70 4.16 -15.82 1.21
C CYS A 70 5.67 -15.48 1.23
N PHE A 71 6.04 -14.21 0.99
CA PHE A 71 7.42 -13.75 1.10
C PHE A 71 7.97 -13.89 2.52
N LEU A 72 7.21 -13.54 3.57
CA LEU A 72 7.69 -13.66 4.96
C LEU A 72 8.09 -15.08 5.33
N HIS A 73 7.40 -16.10 4.78
CA HIS A 73 7.76 -17.49 4.97
C HIS A 73 9.00 -17.97 4.20
N ARG A 74 9.46 -17.19 3.19
CA ARG A 74 10.64 -17.49 2.38
C ARG A 74 11.94 -16.92 2.93
N ILE A 75 11.86 -16.08 3.96
CA ILE A 75 13.03 -15.44 4.57
C ILE A 75 13.11 -15.74 6.07
N ASN A 76 14.31 -15.62 6.61
CA ASN A 76 14.48 -15.53 8.04
C ASN A 76 14.48 -14.05 8.44
N LEU A 77 13.50 -13.64 9.26
CA LEU A 77 13.34 -12.24 9.68
C LEU A 77 14.52 -11.71 10.48
N SER A 78 15.29 -12.58 11.15
CA SER A 78 16.48 -12.18 11.92
C SER A 78 17.66 -11.77 11.05
N ASP A 79 17.66 -12.09 9.74
CA ASP A 79 18.72 -11.70 8.82
C ASP A 79 18.62 -10.22 8.40
N TYR A 80 17.48 -9.59 8.69
CA TYR A 80 17.17 -8.23 8.27
C TYR A 80 16.75 -7.34 9.44
N ASP A 81 17.27 -6.11 9.45
CA ASP A 81 16.80 -5.05 10.35
C ASP A 81 15.46 -4.49 9.89
N LEU A 82 15.33 -4.31 8.57
CA LEU A 82 14.18 -3.66 7.94
C LEU A 82 13.65 -4.46 6.75
N ILE A 83 12.34 -4.40 6.58
CA ILE A 83 11.62 -4.90 5.40
C ILE A 83 10.95 -3.71 4.70
N LEU A 84 11.18 -3.54 3.40
CA LEU A 84 10.46 -2.62 2.53
C LEU A 84 9.44 -3.39 1.70
N LYS A 85 8.16 -3.14 1.94
CA LYS A 85 7.05 -3.75 1.18
C LYS A 85 6.58 -2.81 0.09
N LEU A 86 6.66 -3.27 -1.15
CA LEU A 86 6.22 -2.57 -2.36
C LEU A 86 5.29 -3.46 -3.19
N HIS A 87 4.42 -2.85 -3.97
CA HIS A 87 3.62 -3.58 -4.95
C HIS A 87 3.04 -2.65 -6.03
N THR A 88 2.61 -3.23 -7.13
CA THR A 88 1.92 -2.50 -8.20
C THR A 88 0.49 -2.13 -7.81
N LYS A 89 -0.02 -1.04 -8.36
CA LYS A 89 -1.42 -0.59 -8.16
C LYS A 89 -2.12 -0.35 -9.49
N GLY A 90 -3.37 -0.83 -9.60
CA GLY A 90 -4.20 -0.53 -10.75
C GLY A 90 -4.40 0.97 -10.93
N LYS A 91 -4.17 1.47 -12.16
CA LYS A 91 -4.24 2.91 -12.49
C LYS A 91 -5.66 3.40 -12.82
N SER A 92 -6.62 2.47 -13.03
CA SER A 92 -8.03 2.78 -13.33
C SER A 92 -8.90 2.85 -12.08
N GLY A 93 -9.93 3.67 -12.10
CA GLY A 93 -10.97 3.76 -11.05
C GLY A 93 -11.22 5.14 -10.49
N CYS A 94 -12.16 5.21 -9.53
CA CYS A 94 -12.60 6.46 -8.92
C CYS A 94 -11.56 7.05 -7.99
N ASP A 95 -11.66 8.36 -7.78
CA ASP A 95 -10.86 9.06 -6.77
C ASP A 95 -11.18 8.56 -5.37
N TRP A 96 -10.17 8.48 -4.54
CA TRP A 96 -10.27 8.03 -3.16
C TRP A 96 -10.28 9.19 -2.18
N ARG A 97 -10.89 8.95 -1.03
CA ARG A 97 -10.84 9.87 0.10
C ARG A 97 -10.03 9.21 1.22
N ILE A 98 -8.86 9.80 1.53
CA ILE A 98 -7.98 9.34 2.59
C ILE A 98 -7.91 10.43 3.65
N GLY A 99 -8.53 10.20 4.80
CA GLY A 99 -8.64 11.23 5.84
C GLY A 99 -9.30 12.50 5.29
N HIS A 100 -8.57 13.58 5.27
CA HIS A 100 -9.00 14.89 4.75
C HIS A 100 -8.67 15.11 3.26
N TYR A 101 -7.89 14.21 2.64
CA TYR A 101 -7.40 14.37 1.28
C TYR A 101 -8.26 13.63 0.26
N SER A 102 -8.55 14.29 -0.86
CA SER A 102 -9.11 13.65 -2.06
C SER A 102 -7.97 13.35 -3.02
N VAL A 103 -7.79 12.09 -3.38
CA VAL A 103 -6.66 11.63 -4.19
C VAL A 103 -7.17 10.92 -5.43
N SER A 104 -6.69 11.29 -6.61
CA SER A 104 -6.91 10.48 -7.81
C SER A 104 -6.14 9.17 -7.70
N ARG A 105 -6.61 8.11 -8.36
CA ARG A 105 -5.98 6.79 -8.27
C ARG A 105 -4.54 6.79 -8.81
N LYS A 106 -4.30 7.55 -9.87
CA LYS A 106 -2.95 7.76 -10.41
C LYS A 106 -2.03 8.44 -9.39
N TYR A 107 -2.53 9.45 -8.69
CA TYR A 107 -1.78 10.16 -7.65
C TYR A 107 -1.54 9.29 -6.41
N TRP A 108 -2.48 8.42 -6.07
CA TRP A 108 -2.31 7.49 -4.96
C TRP A 108 -1.13 6.54 -5.17
N SER A 109 -1.07 5.84 -6.32
CA SER A 109 0.06 4.96 -6.63
C SER A 109 1.39 5.70 -6.50
N ARG A 110 1.44 6.92 -7.06
CA ARG A 110 2.61 7.78 -6.99
C ARG A 110 3.00 8.15 -5.54
N LEU A 111 2.04 8.55 -4.69
CA LEU A 111 2.30 8.89 -3.30
C LEU A 111 2.87 7.72 -2.48
N LEU A 112 2.45 6.51 -2.79
CA LEU A 112 2.95 5.30 -2.12
C LEU A 112 4.45 5.11 -2.37
N PHE A 113 4.89 5.26 -3.62
CA PHE A 113 6.31 5.17 -3.97
C PHE A 113 7.08 6.41 -3.53
N GLU A 114 6.56 7.60 -3.82
CA GLU A 114 7.24 8.86 -3.48
C GLU A 114 7.45 9.04 -1.97
N GLY A 115 6.56 8.51 -1.13
CA GLY A 115 6.71 8.57 0.32
C GLY A 115 7.87 7.74 0.87
N LEU A 116 8.32 6.75 0.10
CA LEU A 116 9.37 5.81 0.49
C LEU A 116 10.66 6.01 -0.33
N LEU A 117 10.50 6.19 -1.63
CA LEU A 117 11.56 6.13 -2.65
C LEU A 117 11.55 7.35 -3.60
N GLY A 118 10.94 8.46 -3.20
CA GLY A 118 10.78 9.63 -4.07
C GLY A 118 12.08 10.32 -4.48
N SER A 119 13.13 10.20 -3.67
CA SER A 119 14.50 10.60 -3.99
C SER A 119 15.49 9.83 -3.13
N GLU A 120 16.77 9.90 -3.49
CA GLU A 120 17.88 9.32 -2.73
C GLU A 120 17.95 9.88 -1.31
N GLU A 121 17.81 11.20 -1.16
CA GLU A 121 17.85 11.90 0.13
C GLU A 121 16.67 11.47 1.03
N LEU A 122 15.48 11.31 0.45
CA LEU A 122 14.32 10.86 1.21
C LEU A 122 14.49 9.41 1.67
N PHE A 123 14.99 8.53 0.81
CA PHE A 123 15.27 7.15 1.19
C PHE A 123 16.32 7.09 2.31
N ALA A 124 17.44 7.81 2.16
CA ALA A 124 18.49 7.91 3.19
C ALA A 124 17.93 8.45 4.52
N LYS A 125 17.08 9.49 4.47
CA LYS A 125 16.39 10.04 5.63
C LYS A 125 15.45 9.01 6.29
N ASN A 126 14.71 8.23 5.50
CA ASN A 126 13.85 7.17 6.02
C ASN A 126 14.68 6.10 6.76
N MET A 127 15.81 5.68 6.20
CA MET A 127 16.73 4.71 6.82
C MET A 127 17.33 5.26 8.13
N GLN A 128 17.91 6.45 8.09
CA GLN A 128 18.51 7.10 9.26
C GLN A 128 17.49 7.34 10.40
N ALA A 129 16.21 7.54 10.04
CA ALA A 129 15.17 7.74 11.04
C ALA A 129 15.00 6.53 11.97
N PHE A 130 15.20 5.31 11.48
CA PHE A 130 15.14 4.10 12.32
C PHE A 130 16.31 4.00 13.32
N GLU A 131 17.48 4.58 12.98
CA GLU A 131 18.60 4.69 13.91
C GLU A 131 18.36 5.79 14.91
N LYS A 132 17.93 6.95 14.43
CA LYS A 132 17.75 8.16 15.26
C LYS A 132 16.57 8.04 16.25
N PHE A 133 15.53 7.29 15.88
CA PHE A 133 14.31 7.14 16.69
C PHE A 133 14.08 5.66 17.05
N PRO A 134 14.56 5.18 18.22
CA PRO A 134 14.42 3.77 18.61
C PRO A 134 12.98 3.25 18.64
N LYS A 135 12.02 4.14 18.92
CA LYS A 135 10.57 3.82 18.90
C LYS A 135 9.95 3.90 17.52
N LEU A 136 10.67 4.23 16.46
CA LEU A 136 10.15 4.17 15.10
C LEU A 136 10.08 2.71 14.65
N GLY A 137 8.87 2.21 14.42
CA GLY A 137 8.63 0.84 13.96
C GLY A 137 8.31 0.74 12.49
N MET A 138 7.64 1.77 11.92
CA MET A 138 7.21 1.77 10.53
C MET A 138 7.29 3.16 9.90
N VAL A 139 7.69 3.21 8.62
CA VAL A 139 7.67 4.41 7.77
C VAL A 139 6.76 4.15 6.57
N GLY A 140 5.94 5.12 6.23
CA GLY A 140 5.12 5.18 5.02
C GLY A 140 4.92 6.61 4.59
N SER A 141 4.22 6.87 3.45
CA SER A 141 3.88 8.24 3.10
C SER A 141 3.06 8.89 4.21
N ARG A 142 3.49 10.08 4.68
CA ARG A 142 2.79 10.82 5.73
C ARG A 142 1.33 11.12 5.42
N TYR A 143 1.01 11.24 4.13
CA TYR A 143 -0.34 11.52 3.64
C TYR A 143 -1.25 10.30 3.67
N LEU A 144 -0.68 9.11 3.77
CA LEU A 144 -1.38 7.83 3.77
C LEU A 144 -1.43 7.17 5.15
N ILE A 145 -0.78 7.76 6.16
CA ILE A 145 -0.93 7.33 7.55
C ILE A 145 -2.30 7.78 8.04
N THR A 146 -3.16 6.83 8.33
CA THR A 146 -4.56 7.09 8.70
C THR A 146 -5.03 6.17 9.83
N SER A 147 -6.23 6.42 10.32
CA SER A 147 -6.87 5.52 11.27
C SER A 147 -8.27 5.12 10.81
N ALA A 148 -8.60 3.86 10.99
CA ALA A 148 -9.85 3.25 10.53
C ALA A 148 -11.10 3.70 11.31
N PHE A 149 -10.97 4.54 12.32
CA PHE A 149 -12.03 4.87 13.26
C PHE A 149 -13.31 5.45 12.62
N ARG A 150 -13.23 6.08 11.44
CA ARG A 150 -14.38 6.72 10.79
C ARG A 150 -14.91 6.04 9.54
N ASN A 151 -14.13 5.24 8.82
CA ASN A 151 -14.46 4.89 7.44
C ASN A 151 -14.80 3.41 7.16
N CYS A 152 -14.50 2.46 8.09
CA CYS A 152 -14.65 1.02 7.84
C CYS A 152 -15.12 0.28 9.09
N LYS A 153 -16.32 0.56 9.56
CA LYS A 153 -16.88 -0.08 10.78
C LYS A 153 -16.84 -1.63 10.79
N PRO A 154 -17.17 -2.37 9.72
CA PRO A 154 -17.10 -3.83 9.73
C PRO A 154 -15.68 -4.33 9.93
N VAL A 155 -14.72 -3.86 9.14
CA VAL A 155 -13.31 -4.28 9.18
C VAL A 155 -12.64 -3.91 10.50
N VAL A 156 -13.02 -2.80 11.16
CA VAL A 156 -12.47 -2.39 12.47
C VAL A 156 -12.70 -3.47 13.52
N ARG A 157 -13.89 -4.04 13.58
CA ARG A 157 -14.22 -5.13 14.54
C ARG A 157 -13.36 -6.36 14.28
N ASP A 158 -13.16 -6.70 13.01
CA ASP A 158 -12.40 -7.89 12.63
C ASP A 158 -10.90 -7.70 12.89
N VAL A 159 -10.35 -6.50 12.65
CA VAL A 159 -8.97 -6.15 13.07
C VAL A 159 -8.80 -6.28 14.58
N ARG A 160 -9.74 -5.77 15.37
CA ARG A 160 -9.68 -5.89 16.85
C ARG A 160 -9.72 -7.33 17.34
N LYS A 161 -10.58 -8.16 16.75
CA LYS A 161 -10.63 -9.61 17.04
C LYS A 161 -9.30 -10.27 16.69
N LEU A 162 -8.74 -9.94 15.53
CA LEU A 162 -7.46 -10.44 15.08
C LEU A 162 -6.33 -10.05 16.04
N MET A 163 -6.22 -8.79 16.42
CA MET A 163 -5.22 -8.30 17.37
C MET A 163 -5.37 -8.97 18.75
N LYS A 164 -6.62 -9.19 19.21
CA LYS A 164 -6.88 -9.94 20.45
C LYS A 164 -6.37 -11.38 20.35
N LYS A 165 -6.56 -12.03 19.19
CA LYS A 165 -6.07 -13.40 18.95
C LYS A 165 -4.53 -13.46 18.91
N MET A 166 -3.87 -12.53 18.17
CA MET A 166 -2.43 -12.57 17.93
C MET A 166 -1.58 -12.14 19.14
N ILE A 167 -1.99 -11.07 19.81
CA ILE A 167 -1.17 -10.43 20.87
C ILE A 167 -1.94 -10.14 22.15
N ASN A 168 -3.16 -10.66 22.29
CA ASN A 168 -4.04 -10.45 23.44
C ASN A 168 -4.40 -8.98 23.73
N VAL A 169 -4.39 -8.10 22.73
CA VAL A 169 -4.72 -6.67 22.83
C VAL A 169 -5.96 -6.36 22.01
N TYR A 170 -6.82 -5.48 22.52
CA TYR A 170 -7.98 -4.95 21.82
C TYR A 170 -7.76 -3.46 21.54
N PRO A 171 -7.23 -3.08 20.36
CA PRO A 171 -6.81 -1.70 20.09
C PRO A 171 -7.96 -0.71 20.22
N ALA A 172 -7.76 0.36 20.99
CA ALA A 172 -8.71 1.46 21.05
C ALA A 172 -8.75 2.25 19.73
N ARG A 173 -7.57 2.43 19.09
CA ARG A 173 -7.42 3.11 17.81
C ARG A 173 -6.62 2.23 16.85
N ILE A 174 -7.16 2.01 15.66
CA ILE A 174 -6.46 1.32 14.57
C ILE A 174 -5.74 2.37 13.73
N LYS A 175 -4.40 2.34 13.72
CA LYS A 175 -3.55 3.20 12.90
C LYS A 175 -2.78 2.37 11.89
N PHE A 176 -2.72 2.80 10.64
CA PHE A 176 -2.08 2.05 9.56
C PHE A 176 -1.66 2.95 8.39
N VAL A 177 -0.85 2.42 7.49
CA VAL A 177 -0.50 3.03 6.20
C VAL A 177 -1.48 2.51 5.15
N ALA A 178 -2.37 3.38 4.67
CA ALA A 178 -3.34 3.02 3.64
C ALA A 178 -2.62 2.71 2.31
N GLY A 179 -2.96 1.57 1.70
CA GLY A 179 -2.35 1.10 0.47
C GLY A 179 -1.14 0.18 0.67
N THR A 180 -0.79 -0.18 1.91
CA THR A 180 0.14 -1.26 2.29
C THR A 180 1.55 -1.21 1.68
N MET A 181 2.07 -0.02 1.35
CA MET A 181 3.49 0.17 1.06
C MET A 181 4.16 0.88 2.23
N PHE A 182 5.16 0.24 2.80
CA PHE A 182 5.84 0.73 4.01
C PHE A 182 7.21 0.09 4.18
N MET A 183 8.06 0.74 4.95
CA MET A 183 9.28 0.18 5.52
C MET A 183 9.04 -0.08 7.00
N VAL A 184 9.42 -1.25 7.52
CA VAL A 184 9.10 -1.70 8.88
C VAL A 184 10.27 -2.46 9.49
N ARG A 185 10.44 -2.39 10.83
CA ARG A 185 11.38 -3.29 11.53
C ARG A 185 10.94 -4.74 11.33
N SER A 186 11.85 -5.58 10.88
CA SER A 186 11.57 -6.99 10.55
C SER A 186 10.97 -7.76 11.72
N CYS A 187 11.50 -7.55 12.93
CA CYS A 187 11.04 -8.21 14.16
C CYS A 187 9.55 -8.00 14.46
N LEU A 188 8.97 -6.87 14.03
CA LEU A 188 7.54 -6.58 14.21
C LEU A 188 6.63 -7.42 13.31
N LEU A 189 7.18 -8.10 12.30
CA LEU A 189 6.44 -8.97 11.39
C LEU A 189 6.37 -10.41 11.87
N GLN A 190 7.11 -10.79 12.93
CA GLN A 190 7.15 -12.18 13.42
C GLN A 190 5.76 -12.69 13.77
N LYS A 191 4.94 -11.88 14.45
CA LYS A 191 3.56 -12.27 14.79
C LYS A 191 2.66 -12.51 13.57
N ILE A 192 2.91 -11.79 12.47
CA ILE A 192 2.20 -12.05 11.21
C ILE A 192 2.64 -13.39 10.63
N LYS A 193 3.96 -13.63 10.56
CA LYS A 193 4.54 -14.88 10.05
C LYS A 193 4.07 -16.09 10.86
N ASP A 194 3.98 -15.98 12.19
CA ASP A 194 3.59 -17.08 13.08
C ASP A 194 2.09 -17.43 13.01
N ASN A 195 1.24 -16.48 12.61
CA ASN A 195 -0.21 -16.64 12.69
C ASN A 195 -0.90 -16.79 11.33
N PHE A 196 -0.19 -16.52 10.23
CA PHE A 196 -0.77 -16.56 8.88
C PHE A 196 0.15 -17.25 7.90
N SER A 197 -0.47 -18.04 7.04
CA SER A 197 0.13 -18.65 5.87
C SER A 197 -0.52 -18.11 4.59
N PHE A 198 0.03 -18.43 3.43
CA PHE A 198 -0.54 -18.03 2.15
C PHE A 198 -1.91 -18.67 1.90
N GLU A 199 -2.13 -19.87 2.42
CA GLU A 199 -3.33 -20.68 2.29
C GLU A 199 -4.54 -20.09 3.03
N ASP A 200 -4.31 -19.23 4.03
CA ASP A 200 -5.38 -18.55 4.78
C ASP A 200 -6.14 -17.51 3.95
N PHE A 201 -5.58 -17.10 2.80
CA PHE A 201 -6.19 -16.08 1.96
C PHE A 201 -7.14 -16.69 0.93
N GLU A 202 -8.28 -16.03 0.74
CA GLU A 202 -9.22 -16.36 -0.31
C GLU A 202 -8.65 -16.04 -1.69
N GLN A 203 -9.03 -16.78 -2.71
CA GLN A 203 -8.79 -16.38 -4.09
C GLN A 203 -9.48 -15.04 -4.36
N THR A 204 -8.76 -14.14 -5.00
CA THR A 204 -9.27 -12.80 -5.29
C THR A 204 -9.70 -12.69 -6.73
N ASP A 205 -10.96 -12.31 -6.94
CA ASP A 205 -11.50 -11.94 -8.24
C ASP A 205 -11.74 -10.42 -8.32
N LYS A 206 -12.14 -9.93 -9.50
CA LYS A 206 -12.42 -8.50 -9.74
C LYS A 206 -13.61 -7.96 -8.94
N ASN A 207 -14.45 -8.85 -8.38
CA ASN A 207 -15.67 -8.51 -7.67
C ASN A 207 -15.56 -8.65 -6.14
N THR A 208 -14.38 -9.03 -5.63
CA THR A 208 -14.16 -9.22 -4.19
C THR A 208 -14.38 -7.91 -3.43
N LYS A 209 -15.36 -7.91 -2.52
CA LYS A 209 -15.70 -6.74 -1.68
C LYS A 209 -14.71 -6.53 -0.54
N ASP A 210 -14.66 -5.31 0.01
CA ASP A 210 -13.92 -5.02 1.26
C ASP A 210 -14.41 -5.95 2.39
N GLY A 211 -13.49 -6.47 3.20
CA GLY A 211 -13.79 -7.36 4.32
C GLY A 211 -13.04 -8.70 4.31
N THR A 212 -12.26 -9.00 3.27
CA THR A 212 -11.39 -10.19 3.24
C THR A 212 -10.25 -10.10 4.26
N LEU A 213 -9.59 -11.24 4.53
CA LEU A 213 -8.42 -11.28 5.42
C LEU A 213 -7.34 -10.27 5.01
N ALA A 214 -7.10 -10.08 3.70
CA ALA A 214 -6.16 -9.09 3.20
C ALA A 214 -6.47 -7.66 3.67
N HIS A 215 -7.74 -7.25 3.65
CA HIS A 215 -8.17 -5.93 4.12
C HIS A 215 -8.05 -5.78 5.64
N VAL A 216 -8.23 -6.88 6.38
CA VAL A 216 -8.04 -6.90 7.84
C VAL A 216 -6.55 -6.76 8.16
N LEU A 217 -5.69 -7.53 7.48
CA LEU A 217 -4.24 -7.48 7.69
C LEU A 217 -3.61 -6.15 7.23
N GLU A 218 -4.09 -5.52 6.16
CA GLU A 218 -3.67 -4.15 5.78
C GLU A 218 -3.69 -3.21 6.99
N ARG A 219 -4.76 -3.28 7.76
CA ARG A 219 -4.94 -2.43 8.95
C ARG A 219 -4.23 -2.98 10.18
N ALA A 220 -4.07 -4.29 10.25
CA ALA A 220 -3.40 -4.96 11.37
C ALA A 220 -1.90 -4.70 11.40
N PHE A 221 -1.21 -4.59 10.24
CA PHE A 221 0.22 -4.28 10.19
C PHE A 221 0.58 -3.05 11.01
N GLY A 222 -0.09 -1.93 10.76
CA GLY A 222 0.16 -0.70 11.50
C GLY A 222 -0.29 -0.76 12.95
N SER A 223 -1.43 -1.42 13.22
CA SER A 223 -1.92 -1.60 14.59
C SER A 223 -0.95 -2.44 15.41
N LEU A 224 -0.38 -3.49 14.82
CA LEU A 224 0.63 -4.33 15.48
C LEU A 224 1.87 -3.50 15.89
N VAL A 225 2.34 -2.63 15.00
CA VAL A 225 3.46 -1.71 15.29
C VAL A 225 3.14 -0.82 16.50
N VAL A 226 1.94 -0.21 16.51
CA VAL A 226 1.53 0.70 17.59
C VAL A 226 1.34 -0.03 18.92
N GLU A 227 0.65 -1.16 18.91
CA GLU A 227 0.38 -1.96 20.12
C GLU A 227 1.66 -2.65 20.65
N SER A 228 2.70 -2.76 19.84
CA SER A 228 4.05 -3.20 20.27
C SER A 228 4.89 -2.05 20.86
N GLY A 229 4.30 -0.86 21.06
CA GLY A 229 4.96 0.31 21.66
C GLY A 229 5.79 1.14 20.69
N TYR A 230 5.65 0.90 19.38
CA TYR A 230 6.36 1.64 18.34
C TYR A 230 5.46 2.69 17.66
N GLU A 231 6.10 3.55 16.87
CA GLU A 231 5.45 4.64 16.14
C GLU A 231 5.46 4.38 14.64
N ILE A 232 4.46 4.94 13.96
CA ILE A 232 4.40 5.04 12.50
C ILE A 232 4.60 6.50 12.13
N ARG A 233 5.60 6.79 11.28
CA ARG A 233 5.90 8.14 10.79
C ARG A 233 6.03 8.17 9.26
N GLY A 234 5.96 9.37 8.69
CA GLY A 234 6.27 9.66 7.29
C GLY A 234 7.09 10.95 7.21
N PHE A 235 8.11 10.96 6.37
CA PHE A 235 9.07 12.06 6.26
C PHE A 235 9.02 12.77 4.91
N ASP A 236 8.14 12.30 4.02
CA ASP A 236 7.90 12.87 2.70
C ASP A 236 7.24 14.24 2.77
N THR A 237 7.60 15.12 1.82
CA THR A 237 6.96 16.40 1.59
C THR A 237 6.55 16.48 0.12
N ASN A 238 5.25 16.60 -0.14
CA ASN A 238 4.74 16.71 -1.49
C ASN A 238 3.80 17.92 -1.58
N VAL A 239 4.38 19.09 -1.86
CA VAL A 239 3.65 20.35 -1.99
C VAL A 239 2.60 20.26 -3.10
N GLY A 240 2.95 19.62 -4.24
CA GLY A 240 2.03 19.43 -5.37
C GLY A 240 0.80 18.61 -4.97
N PHE A 241 0.98 17.59 -4.11
CA PHE A 241 -0.14 16.83 -3.55
C PHE A 241 -1.03 17.69 -2.67
N VAL A 242 -0.46 18.45 -1.74
CA VAL A 242 -1.23 19.35 -0.85
C VAL A 242 -2.03 20.34 -1.67
N LEU A 243 -1.41 21.01 -2.64
CA LEU A 243 -2.10 21.94 -3.53
C LEU A 243 -3.21 21.25 -4.34
N SER A 244 -2.94 20.09 -4.93
CA SER A 244 -3.95 19.34 -5.70
C SER A 244 -5.12 18.89 -4.84
N SER A 245 -4.86 18.51 -3.58
CA SER A 245 -5.90 18.09 -2.63
C SER A 245 -6.83 19.24 -2.20
N LEU A 246 -6.35 20.47 -2.22
CA LEU A 246 -7.14 21.69 -2.00
C LEU A 246 -7.95 22.08 -3.25
N VAL A 247 -7.36 21.97 -4.42
CA VAL A 247 -7.99 22.35 -5.70
C VAL A 247 -9.08 21.36 -6.14
N LEU A 248 -8.88 20.05 -5.91
CA LEU A 248 -9.85 19.01 -6.30
C LEU A 248 -11.26 19.19 -5.73
N PRO A 249 -11.45 19.46 -4.43
CA PRO A 249 -12.77 19.75 -3.88
C PRO A 249 -13.41 21.01 -4.48
N LEU A 250 -12.62 22.07 -4.70
CA LEU A 250 -13.07 23.31 -5.33
C LEU A 250 -13.51 23.07 -6.77
N ARG A 251 -12.70 22.36 -7.55
CA ARG A 251 -13.04 21.95 -8.93
C ARG A 251 -14.32 21.12 -8.97
N ARG A 252 -14.51 20.17 -8.03
CA ARG A 252 -15.74 19.36 -7.93
C ARG A 252 -16.94 20.18 -7.49
N PHE A 253 -16.74 21.20 -6.67
CA PHE A 253 -17.80 22.16 -6.33
C PHE A 253 -18.21 22.95 -7.57
N LEU A 254 -17.24 23.52 -8.30
CA LEU A 254 -17.47 24.32 -9.49
C LEU A 254 -18.02 23.47 -10.65
N PHE A 255 -17.46 22.29 -10.87
CA PHE A 255 -17.86 21.41 -11.98
C PHE A 255 -17.80 19.95 -11.59
N SER A 256 -18.89 19.22 -11.81
CA SER A 256 -18.93 17.77 -11.65
C SER A 256 -19.69 17.10 -12.80
N LYS A 257 -19.09 16.04 -13.34
CA LYS A 257 -19.69 15.14 -14.33
C LYS A 257 -19.82 13.76 -13.70
N THR A 258 -21.03 13.24 -13.63
CA THR A 258 -21.30 11.91 -13.06
C THR A 258 -22.12 11.08 -14.05
N LEU A 259 -21.73 9.82 -14.22
CA LEU A 259 -22.49 8.81 -14.96
C LEU A 259 -22.92 7.74 -13.95
N LYS A 260 -24.20 7.61 -13.72
CA LYS A 260 -24.75 6.59 -12.82
C LYS A 260 -26.00 5.98 -13.41
N ARG A 261 -26.05 4.64 -13.54
CA ARG A 261 -27.16 3.91 -14.13
C ARG A 261 -27.58 4.50 -15.49
N ASN A 262 -26.60 4.70 -16.38
CA ASN A 262 -26.75 5.30 -17.71
C ASN A 262 -27.28 6.76 -17.73
N LEU A 263 -27.34 7.42 -16.60
CA LEU A 263 -27.71 8.84 -16.53
C LEU A 263 -26.43 9.69 -16.41
N LEU A 264 -26.10 10.40 -17.49
CA LEU A 264 -25.07 11.43 -17.48
C LEU A 264 -25.63 12.70 -16.84
N LYS A 265 -24.99 13.18 -15.79
CA LYS A 265 -25.36 14.40 -15.08
C LYS A 265 -24.17 15.33 -14.96
N ILE A 266 -24.35 16.57 -15.39
CA ILE A 266 -23.35 17.65 -15.25
C ILE A 266 -23.92 18.67 -14.27
N LYS A 267 -23.08 19.07 -13.31
CA LYS A 267 -23.43 20.13 -12.35
C LYS A 267 -22.37 21.23 -12.38
N ILE A 268 -22.82 22.46 -12.27
CA ILE A 268 -21.98 23.66 -12.05
C ILE A 268 -22.39 24.24 -10.71
N CYS A 269 -21.45 24.54 -9.83
CA CYS A 269 -21.69 25.00 -8.46
C CYS A 269 -22.72 24.12 -7.71
N LYS A 270 -22.62 22.78 -7.89
CA LYS A 270 -23.56 21.76 -7.41
C LYS A 270 -24.97 21.80 -8.03
N ILE A 271 -25.30 22.79 -8.86
CA ILE A 271 -26.58 22.90 -9.55
C ILE A 271 -26.55 22.01 -10.80
N PRO A 272 -27.52 21.11 -11.01
CA PRO A 272 -27.58 20.29 -12.22
C PRO A 272 -27.95 21.18 -13.42
N VAL A 273 -27.03 21.30 -14.37
CA VAL A 273 -27.22 22.11 -15.60
C VAL A 273 -27.47 21.27 -16.83
N TYR A 274 -27.16 19.99 -16.76
CA TYR A 274 -27.39 19.06 -17.88
C TYR A 274 -27.56 17.63 -17.34
N TRP A 275 -28.51 16.90 -17.94
CA TRP A 275 -28.69 15.46 -17.74
C TRP A 275 -29.17 14.81 -19.02
N ARG A 276 -28.63 13.61 -19.34
CA ARG A 276 -29.01 12.81 -20.50
C ARG A 276 -28.93 11.33 -20.15
N LYS A 277 -29.92 10.57 -20.55
CA LYS A 277 -29.87 9.12 -20.49
C LYS A 277 -29.03 8.59 -21.64
N MET A 278 -27.96 7.86 -21.32
CA MET A 278 -27.07 7.25 -22.31
C MET A 278 -27.65 5.90 -22.75
N PRO A 279 -27.43 5.50 -24.01
CA PRO A 279 -27.80 4.15 -24.45
C PRO A 279 -27.12 3.11 -23.56
N GLN A 280 -27.80 1.98 -23.36
CA GLN A 280 -27.14 0.80 -22.80
C GLN A 280 -26.25 0.23 -23.90
N GLU A 281 -24.95 0.14 -23.68
CA GLU A 281 -24.09 -0.73 -24.49
C GLU A 281 -24.57 -2.18 -24.26
N LYS A 282 -24.95 -2.83 -25.34
CA LYS A 282 -25.41 -4.25 -25.37
C LYS A 282 -24.22 -5.17 -25.09
#